data_73b05fe1bad002b4866012978c8b8310
#
_entry.id   73b05fe1bad002b4866012978c8b8310
#
_cell.length_a   1.000
_cell.length_b   1.000
_cell.length_c   1.000
_cell.angle_alpha   90.00
_cell.angle_beta   90.00
_cell.angle_gamma   90.00
#
_symmetry.space_group_name_H-M   'P 1'
#
loop_
_entity.id
_entity.type
_entity.pdbx_description
1 polymer ?
#
loop_
_entity_poly.entity_id
_entity_poly.type
_entity_poly.pdbx_seq_one_letter_code
_entity_poly.pdbx_strand_id
1 'polypeptide(L)'
;KGVDVLFHDAISLDTVHIFREVAYEQGNKTMTKILDDIQTYHENTIRVAEIANEVEAGYLVYYHLIPSPRSDLAENIWTRGINEVRSKNWKLSKDGTLVTLPVGTDKIIFDTIE
;
A
#
# COMPACT_ATOMS: atom_id res chain seq x y z
N LYS A 1 -14.14 3.69 -17.29
CA LYS A 1 -14.23 2.94 -16.06
C LYS A 1 -13.77 1.51 -16.27
N GLY A 2 -13.42 0.85 -15.21
CA GLY A 2 -13.02 -0.53 -15.30
C GLY A 2 -11.59 -0.70 -15.78
N VAL A 3 -10.62 -0.03 -15.15
CA VAL A 3 -9.22 -0.30 -15.44
C VAL A 3 -8.88 -1.72 -15.02
N ASP A 4 -8.01 -2.39 -15.77
CA ASP A 4 -7.65 -3.77 -15.45
C ASP A 4 -6.83 -3.84 -14.16
N VAL A 5 -5.77 -3.04 -14.06
CA VAL A 5 -4.92 -2.99 -12.87
C VAL A 5 -4.67 -1.54 -12.52
N LEU A 6 -4.86 -1.21 -11.24
CA LEU A 6 -4.50 0.10 -10.72
C LEU A 6 -3.25 -0.07 -9.85
N PHE A 7 -2.18 0.64 -10.21
CA PHE A 7 -0.98 0.74 -9.38
C PHE A 7 -1.06 2.05 -8.60
N HIS A 8 -0.86 1.98 -7.31
CA HIS A 8 -0.93 3.19 -6.49
C HIS A 8 0.02 3.08 -5.32
N ASP A 9 0.73 4.16 -5.04
CA ASP A 9 1.52 4.25 -3.82
C ASP A 9 0.59 4.48 -2.63
N ALA A 10 1.07 4.17 -1.44
CA ALA A 10 0.25 4.38 -0.26
C ALA A 10 1.10 4.46 1.00
N ILE A 11 0.57 5.19 1.97
CA ILE A 11 1.16 5.29 3.30
C ILE A 11 0.22 4.58 4.28
N SER A 12 0.80 3.79 5.18
CA SER A 12 0.03 3.21 6.27
C SER A 12 0.08 4.17 7.46
N LEU A 13 -1.02 4.86 7.70
CA LEU A 13 -1.09 5.76 8.84
C LEU A 13 -0.91 5.03 10.16
N ASP A 14 -1.43 3.82 10.28
CA ASP A 14 -1.24 3.02 11.49
C ASP A 14 0.24 2.79 11.77
N THR A 15 1.00 2.38 10.75
CA THR A 15 2.43 2.14 10.90
C THR A 15 3.19 3.44 11.20
N VAL A 16 2.84 4.51 10.48
CA VAL A 16 3.49 5.81 10.69
C VAL A 16 3.26 6.32 12.11
N HIS A 17 2.04 6.15 12.62
CA HIS A 17 1.73 6.58 13.98
C HIS A 17 2.55 5.82 15.01
N ILE A 18 2.77 4.52 14.81
CA ILE A 18 3.60 3.72 15.70
C ILE A 18 5.04 4.24 15.68
N PHE A 19 5.60 4.45 14.50
CA PHE A 19 6.97 4.95 14.36
C PHE A 19 7.12 6.35 14.94
N ARG A 20 6.11 7.19 14.76
CA ARG A 20 6.13 8.55 15.29
C ARG A 20 6.13 8.55 16.82
N GLU A 21 5.33 7.68 17.42
CA GLU A 21 5.28 7.55 18.87
C GLU A 21 6.66 7.15 19.42
N VAL A 22 7.31 6.18 18.80
CA VAL A 22 8.64 5.72 19.20
C VAL A 22 9.65 6.88 19.06
N ALA A 23 9.61 7.59 17.95
CA ALA A 23 10.53 8.72 17.72
C ALA A 23 10.31 9.82 18.77
N TYR A 24 9.06 10.11 19.07
CA TYR A 24 8.72 11.14 20.07
C TYR A 24 9.25 10.74 21.46
N GLU A 25 9.03 9.50 21.87
CA GLU A 25 9.47 9.01 23.17
C GLU A 25 11.00 8.99 23.29
N GLN A 26 11.70 8.79 22.17
CA GLN A 26 13.15 8.82 22.15
C GLN A 26 13.73 10.23 22.05
N GLY A 27 12.87 11.24 21.97
CA GLY A 27 13.31 12.62 21.83
C GLY A 27 13.87 12.97 20.46
N ASN A 28 13.56 12.14 19.44
CA ASN A 28 14.05 12.37 18.09
C ASN A 28 13.12 13.33 17.35
N LYS A 29 13.34 14.62 17.55
CA LYS A 29 12.47 15.66 17.01
C LYS A 29 12.48 15.70 15.49
N THR A 30 13.63 15.43 14.86
CA THR A 30 13.75 15.43 13.42
C THR A 30 12.89 14.33 12.80
N MET A 31 13.00 13.10 13.32
CA MET A 31 12.22 11.98 12.81
C MET A 31 10.73 12.17 13.07
N THR A 32 10.36 12.70 14.24
CA THR A 32 8.97 13.00 14.55
C THR A 32 8.37 13.95 13.53
N LYS A 33 9.10 15.00 13.17
CA LYS A 33 8.62 15.95 12.17
C LYS A 33 8.51 15.33 10.78
N ILE A 34 9.49 14.52 10.40
CA ILE A 34 9.46 13.82 9.10
C ILE A 34 8.21 12.95 9.02
N LEU A 35 7.93 12.18 10.07
CA LEU A 35 6.79 11.27 10.09
C LEU A 35 5.46 12.02 10.09
N ASP A 36 5.41 13.21 10.68
CA ASP A 36 4.21 14.06 10.58
C ASP A 36 4.04 14.59 9.16
N ASP A 37 5.14 15.05 8.55
CA ASP A 37 5.07 15.72 7.24
C ASP A 37 4.70 14.76 6.12
N ILE A 38 5.21 13.51 6.12
CA ILE A 38 4.94 12.58 5.02
C ILE A 38 3.45 12.22 4.91
N GLN A 39 2.68 12.40 5.98
CA GLN A 39 1.25 12.12 5.95
C GLN A 39 0.49 13.07 5.02
N THR A 40 1.07 14.20 4.66
CA THR A 40 0.42 15.19 3.82
C THR A 40 0.68 14.96 2.33
N TYR A 41 1.63 14.08 1.97
CA TYR A 41 2.05 13.88 0.58
C TYR A 41 1.62 12.55 -0.02
N HIS A 42 1.03 11.65 0.78
CA HIS A 42 0.71 10.30 0.33
C HIS A 42 -0.68 9.92 0.78
N GLU A 43 -1.36 9.11 -0.04
CA GLU A 43 -2.68 8.62 0.32
C GLU A 43 -2.58 7.44 1.28
N ASN A 44 -3.50 7.40 2.24
CA ASN A 44 -3.59 6.28 3.18
C ASN A 44 -4.06 5.01 2.46
N THR A 45 -3.62 3.86 2.96
CA THR A 45 -3.96 2.54 2.41
C THR A 45 -5.46 2.36 2.20
N ILE A 46 -6.28 2.80 3.15
CA ILE A 46 -7.74 2.64 3.09
C ILE A 46 -8.31 3.50 1.97
N ARG A 47 -7.84 4.75 1.84
CA ARG A 47 -8.32 5.63 0.78
C ARG A 47 -7.95 5.10 -0.60
N VAL A 48 -6.77 4.50 -0.73
CA VAL A 48 -6.36 3.89 -1.99
C VAL A 48 -7.30 2.74 -2.36
N ALA A 49 -7.68 1.93 -1.38
CA ALA A 49 -8.65 0.84 -1.63
C ALA A 49 -10.00 1.40 -2.06
N GLU A 50 -10.45 2.50 -1.45
CA GLU A 50 -11.69 3.17 -1.85
C GLU A 50 -11.59 3.68 -3.29
N ILE A 51 -10.45 4.28 -3.66
CA ILE A 51 -10.24 4.78 -5.02
C ILE A 51 -10.34 3.63 -6.03
N ALA A 52 -9.71 2.49 -5.70
CA ALA A 52 -9.78 1.31 -6.57
C ALA A 52 -11.22 0.88 -6.80
N ASN A 53 -12.05 0.93 -5.76
CA ASN A 53 -13.46 0.59 -5.90
C ASN A 53 -14.20 1.64 -6.74
N GLU A 54 -13.89 2.92 -6.55
CA GLU A 54 -14.56 4.00 -7.29
C GLU A 54 -14.29 3.93 -8.79
N VAL A 55 -13.05 3.56 -9.18
CA VAL A 55 -12.70 3.43 -10.59
C VAL A 55 -12.97 2.04 -11.15
N GLU A 56 -13.54 1.16 -10.33
CA GLU A 56 -13.87 -0.21 -10.71
C GLU A 56 -12.66 -0.96 -11.25
N ALA A 57 -11.53 -0.85 -10.54
CA ALA A 57 -10.30 -1.55 -10.92
C ALA A 57 -10.49 -3.06 -10.79
N GLY A 58 -10.01 -3.82 -11.78
CA GLY A 58 -10.05 -5.27 -11.71
C GLY A 58 -9.11 -5.79 -10.64
N TYR A 59 -7.96 -5.14 -10.46
CA TYR A 59 -6.99 -5.49 -9.44
C TYR A 59 -6.26 -4.24 -8.96
N LEU A 60 -5.96 -4.20 -7.67
CA LEU A 60 -5.21 -3.11 -7.07
C LEU A 60 -3.84 -3.61 -6.63
N VAL A 61 -2.78 -2.97 -7.10
CA VAL A 61 -1.42 -3.29 -6.67
C VAL A 61 -0.86 -2.07 -5.95
N TYR A 62 -0.56 -2.24 -4.67
CA TYR A 62 0.13 -1.21 -3.90
C TYR A 62 1.61 -1.26 -4.23
N TYR A 63 2.21 -0.13 -4.54
CA TYR A 63 3.65 -0.05 -4.72
C TYR A 63 4.19 1.15 -3.92
N HIS A 64 5.50 1.26 -3.81
CA HIS A 64 6.15 2.30 -3.03
C HIS A 64 5.53 2.40 -1.64
N LEU A 65 5.56 1.27 -0.93
CA LEU A 65 4.91 1.15 0.37
C LEU A 65 5.62 2.00 1.42
N ILE A 66 4.88 2.83 2.14
CA ILE A 66 5.44 3.76 3.11
C ILE A 66 4.83 3.50 4.48
N PRO A 67 5.62 3.21 5.51
CA PRO A 67 6.99 2.71 5.40
C PRO A 67 6.99 1.28 4.86
N SER A 68 8.07 0.88 4.22
CA SER A 68 8.14 -0.46 3.62
C SER A 68 8.08 -1.53 4.72
N PRO A 69 7.08 -2.42 4.68
CA PRO A 69 7.01 -3.48 5.70
C PRO A 69 8.05 -4.55 5.43
N ARG A 70 8.80 -4.92 6.47
CA ARG A 70 9.94 -5.83 6.32
C ARG A 70 9.75 -7.16 7.05
N SER A 71 8.56 -7.41 7.55
CA SER A 71 8.25 -8.65 8.25
C SER A 71 6.76 -8.94 8.10
N ASP A 72 6.36 -10.17 8.41
CA ASP A 72 4.95 -10.54 8.36
C ASP A 72 4.13 -9.69 9.32
N LEU A 73 4.67 -9.42 10.51
CA LEU A 73 3.97 -8.57 11.46
C LEU A 73 3.79 -7.15 10.92
N ALA A 74 4.86 -6.61 10.31
CA ALA A 74 4.79 -5.26 9.72
C ALA A 74 3.77 -5.21 8.59
N GLU A 75 3.70 -6.27 7.76
CA GLU A 75 2.71 -6.34 6.68
C GLU A 75 1.30 -6.40 7.25
N ASN A 76 1.09 -7.15 8.32
CA ASN A 76 -0.23 -7.25 8.95
C ASN A 76 -0.70 -5.89 9.46
N ILE A 77 0.20 -5.11 10.04
CA ILE A 77 -0.12 -3.77 10.51
C ILE A 77 -0.39 -2.85 9.32
N TRP A 78 0.46 -2.92 8.29
CA TRP A 78 0.37 -2.07 7.12
C TRP A 78 -0.95 -2.27 6.37
N THR A 79 -1.42 -3.51 6.29
CA THR A 79 -2.63 -3.86 5.53
C THR A 79 -3.90 -3.81 6.37
N ARG A 80 -3.80 -3.44 7.64
CA ARG A 80 -4.97 -3.44 8.53
C ARG A 80 -6.10 -2.60 7.94
N GLY A 81 -7.28 -3.20 7.87
CA GLY A 81 -8.49 -2.52 7.43
C GLY A 81 -8.74 -2.55 5.92
N ILE A 82 -7.75 -2.93 5.10
CA ILE A 82 -7.93 -2.96 3.65
C ILE A 82 -9.06 -3.92 3.26
N ASN A 83 -9.09 -5.12 3.86
CA ASN A 83 -10.10 -6.12 3.53
C ASN A 83 -11.52 -5.69 3.86
N GLU A 84 -11.69 -4.73 4.76
CA GLU A 84 -13.02 -4.23 5.11
C GLU A 84 -13.57 -3.31 4.01
N VAL A 85 -12.70 -2.73 3.20
CA VAL A 85 -13.08 -1.85 2.10
C VAL A 85 -13.04 -2.60 0.78
N ARG A 86 -12.03 -3.44 0.59
CA ARG A 86 -11.85 -4.22 -0.62
C ARG A 86 -11.36 -5.61 -0.23
N SER A 87 -12.26 -6.59 -0.26
CA SER A 87 -12.01 -7.89 0.34
C SER A 87 -11.11 -8.79 -0.50
N LYS A 88 -10.93 -8.48 -1.79
CA LYS A 88 -10.13 -9.31 -2.70
C LYS A 88 -9.59 -8.46 -3.84
N ASN A 89 -8.74 -9.07 -4.68
CA ASN A 89 -8.18 -8.45 -5.88
C ASN A 89 -7.31 -7.25 -5.54
N TRP A 90 -6.46 -7.43 -4.52
CA TRP A 90 -5.42 -6.46 -4.19
C TRP A 90 -4.20 -7.20 -3.65
N LYS A 91 -3.04 -6.60 -3.80
CA LYS A 91 -1.82 -7.13 -3.19
C LYS A 91 -0.78 -6.04 -3.04
N LEU A 92 0.21 -6.32 -2.19
CA LEU A 92 1.39 -5.48 -2.06
C LEU A 92 2.43 -5.96 -3.07
N SER A 93 3.03 -5.03 -3.79
CA SER A 93 4.15 -5.38 -4.67
C SER A 93 5.44 -5.43 -3.86
N LYS A 94 6.41 -6.16 -4.41
CA LYS A 94 7.76 -6.25 -3.86
C LYS A 94 8.72 -6.04 -5.00
N ASP A 95 9.98 -5.78 -4.68
CA ASP A 95 11.00 -5.67 -5.73
C ASP A 95 10.98 -6.94 -6.57
N GLY A 96 10.93 -6.78 -7.87
CA GLY A 96 10.87 -7.90 -8.79
C GLY A 96 9.48 -8.44 -9.09
N THR A 97 8.43 -7.83 -8.53
CA THR A 97 7.06 -8.25 -8.86
C THR A 97 6.76 -7.92 -10.32
N LEU A 98 6.29 -8.91 -11.06
CA LEU A 98 5.93 -8.79 -12.47
C LEU A 98 4.43 -9.03 -12.63
N VAL A 99 3.76 -8.12 -13.33
CA VAL A 99 2.33 -8.25 -13.63
C VAL A 99 2.17 -8.43 -15.12
N THR A 100 1.48 -9.49 -15.53
CA THR A 100 1.25 -9.78 -16.93
C THR A 100 -0.25 -9.75 -17.22
N LEU A 101 -0.62 -9.04 -18.28
CA LEU A 101 -2.00 -8.96 -18.76
C LEU A 101 -2.05 -9.58 -20.16
N PRO A 102 -2.28 -10.92 -20.28
CA PRO A 102 -2.28 -11.56 -21.60
C PRO A 102 -3.37 -10.97 -22.49
N VAL A 103 -2.99 -10.65 -23.72
CA VAL A 103 -3.90 -10.04 -24.70
C VAL A 103 -5.08 -10.98 -24.99
N GLY A 104 -6.28 -10.42 -24.99
CA GLY A 104 -7.48 -11.18 -25.30
C GLY A 104 -8.01 -12.03 -24.17
N THR A 105 -7.52 -11.83 -22.95
CA THR A 105 -8.02 -12.53 -21.78
C THR A 105 -8.29 -11.56 -20.64
N ASP A 106 -9.03 -12.03 -19.63
CA ASP A 106 -9.27 -11.27 -18.41
C ASP A 106 -8.29 -11.65 -17.32
N LYS A 107 -7.28 -12.43 -17.64
CA LYS A 107 -6.33 -12.92 -16.63
C LYS A 107 -5.32 -11.86 -16.24
N ILE A 108 -4.95 -11.86 -14.97
CA ILE A 108 -3.88 -11.04 -14.43
C ILE A 108 -2.89 -12.00 -13.78
N ILE A 109 -1.67 -12.03 -14.29
CA ILE A 109 -0.65 -12.98 -13.82
C ILE A 109 0.42 -12.21 -13.05
N PHE A 110 0.67 -12.67 -11.81
CA PHE A 110 1.72 -12.10 -10.97
C PHE A 110 2.89 -13.06 -10.91
N ASP A 111 4.09 -12.53 -11.00
CA ASP A 111 5.31 -13.32 -10.98
C ASP A 111 6.42 -12.52 -10.32
N THR A 112 7.58 -13.16 -10.12
CA THR A 112 8.72 -12.51 -9.48
C THR A 112 9.94 -12.68 -10.38
N ILE A 113 10.63 -11.58 -10.64
CA ILE A 113 11.91 -11.59 -11.36
C ILE A 113 13.01 -11.76 -10.31
N GLU A 114 13.84 -12.80 -10.47
CA GLU A 114 14.92 -13.05 -9.53
C GLU A 114 16.25 -12.55 -10.06
#